data_880d45dadba9e7ea09e399366befcedf
#
_entry.id   880d45dadba9e7ea09e399366befcedf
#
_cell.length_a   1.000
_cell.length_b   1.000
_cell.length_c   1.000
_cell.angle_alpha   90.00
_cell.angle_beta   90.00
_cell.angle_gamma   90.00
#
_symmetry.space_group_name_H-M   'P 1'
#
loop_
_entity.id
_entity.type
_entity.pdbx_description
1 polymer ?
#
loop_
_entity_poly.entity_id
_entity_poly.type
_entity_poly.pdbx_seq_one_letter_code
_entity_poly.pdbx_strand_id
1 'polypeptide(L)'
;MKEILMETYTIALPIILGYIVWLLKRQNQKRDANGKGTMLLLRVQLIEYHEEWMARGYVTKHGIENFLEMYNAYHALGGNGMVTHLLEEVSELPIKN
;
A
#
# COMPACT_ATOMS: atom_id res chain seq x y z
N MET A 1 -34.83 22.93 -34.16
CA MET A 1 -34.22 21.69 -33.76
C MET A 1 -32.76 21.84 -33.31
N LYS A 2 -31.94 22.54 -34.09
CA LYS A 2 -30.52 22.77 -33.71
C LYS A 2 -30.37 23.57 -32.41
N GLU A 3 -31.25 24.53 -32.16
CA GLU A 3 -31.22 25.38 -30.95
C GLU A 3 -31.51 24.56 -29.67
N ILE A 4 -32.48 23.65 -29.72
CA ILE A 4 -32.85 22.80 -28.58
C ILE A 4 -31.73 21.82 -28.27
N LEU A 5 -31.07 21.26 -29.28
CA LEU A 5 -29.88 20.37 -29.11
C LEU A 5 -28.71 21.09 -28.52
N MET A 6 -28.45 22.33 -28.92
CA MET A 6 -27.36 23.15 -28.35
C MET A 6 -27.63 23.52 -26.91
N GLU A 7 -28.86 23.89 -26.56
CA GLU A 7 -29.24 24.21 -25.19
C GLU A 7 -29.11 22.99 -24.27
N THR A 8 -29.58 21.83 -24.71
CA THR A 8 -29.48 20.58 -23.98
C THR A 8 -28.01 20.21 -23.76
N TYR A 9 -27.18 20.35 -24.79
CA TYR A 9 -25.75 20.08 -24.74
C TYR A 9 -25.05 21.03 -23.77
N THR A 10 -25.36 22.30 -23.76
CA THR A 10 -24.74 23.31 -22.89
C THR A 10 -25.10 23.08 -21.42
N ILE A 11 -26.27 22.55 -21.12
CA ILE A 11 -26.70 22.23 -19.76
C ILE A 11 -26.14 20.89 -19.30
N ALA A 12 -26.10 19.91 -20.17
CA ALA A 12 -25.63 18.55 -19.83
C ALA A 12 -24.11 18.46 -19.61
N LEU A 13 -23.31 19.24 -20.35
CA LEU A 13 -21.86 19.20 -20.30
C LEU A 13 -21.27 19.47 -18.90
N PRO A 14 -21.66 20.57 -18.18
CA PRO A 14 -21.15 20.79 -16.83
C PRO A 14 -21.56 19.72 -15.83
N ILE A 15 -22.74 19.12 -15.98
CA ILE A 15 -23.23 18.06 -15.10
C ILE A 15 -22.38 16.80 -15.28
N ILE A 16 -22.05 16.43 -16.53
CA ILE A 16 -21.23 15.29 -16.86
C ILE A 16 -19.80 15.48 -16.33
N LEU A 17 -19.22 16.67 -16.51
CA LEU A 17 -17.89 16.99 -16.00
C LEU A 17 -17.83 16.92 -14.47
N GLY A 18 -18.84 17.46 -13.77
CA GLY A 18 -18.95 17.38 -12.32
C GLY A 18 -19.03 15.93 -11.83
N TYR A 19 -19.78 15.08 -12.53
CA TYR A 19 -19.89 13.66 -12.21
C TYR A 19 -18.55 12.92 -12.38
N ILE A 20 -17.83 13.18 -13.45
CA ILE A 20 -16.51 12.59 -13.71
C ILE A 20 -15.52 13.00 -12.62
N VAL A 21 -15.47 14.27 -12.24
CA VAL A 21 -14.58 14.75 -11.17
C VAL A 21 -14.93 14.08 -9.84
N TRP A 22 -16.22 13.93 -9.53
CA TRP A 22 -16.67 13.26 -8.32
C TRP A 22 -16.25 11.80 -8.29
N LEU A 23 -16.37 11.07 -9.42
CA LEU A 23 -15.92 9.68 -9.55
C LEU A 23 -14.42 9.54 -9.34
N LEU A 24 -13.63 10.44 -9.93
CA LEU A 24 -12.17 10.43 -9.77
C LEU A 24 -11.76 10.65 -8.32
N LYS A 25 -12.38 11.59 -7.61
CA LYS A 25 -12.14 11.80 -6.18
C LYS A 25 -12.50 10.58 -5.35
N ARG A 26 -13.64 9.95 -5.66
CA ARG A 26 -14.06 8.74 -4.95
C ARG A 26 -13.07 7.58 -5.16
N GLN A 27 -12.55 7.39 -6.38
CA GLN A 27 -11.55 6.37 -6.67
C GLN A 27 -10.24 6.64 -5.93
N ASN A 28 -9.78 7.89 -5.91
CA ASN A 28 -8.57 8.27 -5.18
C ASN A 28 -8.70 8.01 -3.69
N GLN A 29 -9.84 8.31 -3.07
CA GLN A 29 -10.10 8.00 -1.67
C GLN A 29 -10.06 6.50 -1.38
N LYS A 30 -10.62 5.68 -2.27
CA LYS A 30 -10.56 4.22 -2.13
C LYS A 30 -9.14 3.69 -2.26
N ARG A 31 -8.34 4.24 -3.16
CA ARG A 31 -6.93 3.86 -3.31
C ARG A 31 -6.14 4.17 -2.05
N ASP A 32 -6.33 5.35 -1.47
CA ASP A 32 -5.65 5.74 -0.24
C ASP A 32 -6.05 4.83 0.92
N ALA A 33 -7.33 4.50 1.07
CA ALA A 33 -7.82 3.59 2.09
C ALA A 33 -7.25 2.18 1.91
N ASN A 34 -7.21 1.68 0.67
CA ASN A 34 -6.63 0.37 0.36
C ASN A 34 -5.11 0.35 0.60
N GLY A 35 -4.41 1.43 0.26
CA GLY A 35 -2.98 1.57 0.52
C GLY A 35 -2.67 1.53 2.01
N LYS A 36 -3.43 2.24 2.83
CA LYS A 36 -3.28 2.20 4.29
C LYS A 36 -3.58 0.82 4.87
N GLY A 37 -4.64 0.16 4.38
CA GLY A 37 -4.98 -1.19 4.81
C GLY A 37 -3.88 -2.19 4.47
N THR A 38 -3.32 -2.12 3.26
CA THR A 38 -2.21 -2.95 2.82
C THR A 38 -0.96 -2.69 3.67
N MET A 39 -0.65 -1.43 3.95
CA MET A 39 0.47 -1.06 4.80
C MET A 39 0.34 -1.65 6.20
N LEU A 40 -0.84 -1.59 6.81
CA LEU A 40 -1.09 -2.15 8.14
C LEU A 40 -0.97 -3.67 8.14
N LEU A 41 -1.45 -4.35 7.12
CA LEU A 41 -1.30 -5.79 6.97
C LEU A 41 0.17 -6.20 6.84
N LEU A 42 0.94 -5.49 6.03
CA LEU A 42 2.38 -5.73 5.89
C LEU A 42 3.10 -5.51 7.21
N ARG A 43 2.73 -4.49 7.96
CA ARG A 43 3.30 -4.22 9.28
C ARG A 43 3.06 -5.40 10.24
N VAL A 44 1.84 -5.90 10.31
CA VAL A 44 1.49 -7.06 11.16
C VAL A 44 2.29 -8.28 10.73
N GLN A 45 2.37 -8.57 9.45
CA GLN A 45 3.13 -9.70 8.94
C GLN A 45 4.63 -9.57 9.22
N LEU A 46 5.21 -8.38 9.06
CA LEU A 46 6.61 -8.14 9.37
C LEU A 46 6.90 -8.38 10.86
N ILE A 47 6.03 -7.94 11.75
CA ILE A 47 6.17 -8.17 13.20
C ILE A 47 6.09 -9.66 13.50
N GLU A 48 5.14 -10.39 12.92
CA GLU A 48 4.99 -11.83 13.11
C GLU A 48 6.21 -12.61 12.62
N TYR A 49 6.71 -12.29 11.43
CA TYR A 49 7.92 -12.94 10.88
C TYR A 49 9.14 -12.61 11.72
N HIS A 50 9.27 -11.38 12.19
CA HIS A 50 10.35 -11.00 13.09
C HIS A 50 10.35 -11.87 14.35
N GLU A 51 9.21 -11.98 15.01
CA GLU A 51 9.07 -12.79 16.22
C GLU A 51 9.40 -14.25 15.95
N GLU A 52 8.94 -14.80 14.83
CA GLU A 52 9.21 -16.17 14.44
C GLU A 52 10.70 -16.45 14.23
N TRP A 53 11.39 -15.58 13.45
CA TRP A 53 12.83 -15.74 13.22
C TRP A 53 13.65 -15.53 14.49
N MET A 54 13.28 -14.56 15.32
CA MET A 54 13.98 -14.33 16.59
C MET A 54 13.80 -15.52 17.54
N ALA A 55 12.63 -16.13 17.57
CA ALA A 55 12.37 -17.31 18.39
C ALA A 55 13.19 -18.52 17.92
N ARG A 56 13.41 -18.66 16.62
CA ARG A 56 14.26 -19.72 16.03
C ARG A 56 15.74 -19.46 16.24
N GLY A 57 16.16 -18.21 16.36
CA GLY A 57 17.56 -17.83 16.52
C GLY A 57 18.38 -17.87 15.23
N TYR A 58 17.76 -18.08 14.07
CA TYR A 58 18.41 -18.06 12.76
C TYR A 58 17.39 -17.63 11.70
N VAL A 59 17.87 -17.28 10.52
CA VAL A 59 17.04 -16.94 9.38
C VAL A 59 17.58 -17.68 8.15
N THR A 60 16.67 -18.11 7.26
CA THR A 60 17.07 -18.68 5.97
C THR A 60 17.32 -17.57 4.95
N LYS A 61 18.05 -17.89 3.88
CA LYS A 61 18.29 -16.95 2.79
C LYS A 61 16.96 -16.47 2.17
N HIS A 62 16.03 -17.39 1.92
CA HIS A 62 14.69 -17.04 1.43
C HIS A 62 13.90 -16.21 2.44
N GLY A 63 14.05 -16.51 3.73
CA GLY A 63 13.36 -15.76 4.77
C GLY A 63 13.79 -14.30 4.81
N ILE A 64 15.09 -14.04 4.70
CA ILE A 64 15.61 -12.67 4.72
C ILE A 64 15.24 -11.92 3.43
N GLU A 65 15.26 -12.58 2.28
CA GLU A 65 14.83 -11.99 1.01
C GLU A 65 13.35 -11.61 1.05
N ASN A 66 12.49 -12.50 1.54
CA ASN A 66 11.06 -12.23 1.70
C ASN A 66 10.81 -11.08 2.67
N PHE A 67 11.53 -11.06 3.79
CA PHE A 67 11.40 -10.00 4.78
C PHE A 67 11.78 -8.65 4.18
N LEU A 68 12.86 -8.61 3.41
CA LEU A 68 13.33 -7.40 2.74
C LEU A 68 12.33 -6.91 1.69
N GLU A 69 11.75 -7.80 0.89
CA GLU A 69 10.72 -7.44 -0.08
C GLU A 69 9.49 -6.84 0.60
N MET A 70 9.03 -7.44 1.69
CA MET A 70 7.90 -6.94 2.48
C MET A 70 8.23 -5.59 3.10
N TYR A 71 9.44 -5.42 3.62
CA TYR A 71 9.91 -4.16 4.17
C TYR A 71 9.92 -3.06 3.11
N ASN A 72 10.44 -3.35 1.92
CA ASN A 72 10.49 -2.39 0.83
C ASN A 72 9.09 -1.96 0.39
N ALA A 73 8.15 -2.91 0.31
CA ALA A 73 6.75 -2.61 0.00
C ALA A 73 6.11 -1.74 1.08
N TYR A 74 6.34 -2.06 2.34
CA TYR A 74 5.84 -1.27 3.48
C TYR A 74 6.39 0.16 3.45
N HIS A 75 7.69 0.30 3.22
CA HIS A 75 8.34 1.61 3.15
C HIS A 75 7.84 2.44 1.95
N ALA A 76 7.64 1.81 0.80
CA ALA A 76 7.09 2.45 -0.39
C ALA A 76 5.67 2.98 -0.17
N LEU A 77 4.88 2.34 0.71
CA LEU A 77 3.54 2.78 1.07
C LEU A 77 3.53 3.88 2.16
N GLY A 78 4.69 4.35 2.59
CA GLY A 78 4.82 5.41 3.59
C GLY A 78 4.93 4.91 5.02
N GLY A 79 5.34 3.65 5.22
CA GLY A 79 5.53 3.07 6.54
C GLY A 79 6.61 3.79 7.35
N ASN A 80 6.47 3.76 8.68
CA ASN A 80 7.40 4.43 9.59
C ASN A 80 8.67 3.60 9.87
N GLY A 81 9.63 4.21 10.59
CA GLY A 81 10.93 3.61 10.87
C GLY A 81 10.95 2.48 11.91
N MET A 82 9.82 2.16 12.56
CA MET A 82 9.75 1.08 13.54
C MET A 82 10.16 -0.27 12.95
N VAL A 83 9.73 -0.55 11.71
CA VAL A 83 10.03 -1.80 11.02
C VAL A 83 11.49 -1.88 10.60
N THR A 84 12.20 -0.74 10.48
CA THR A 84 13.63 -0.72 10.19
C THR A 84 14.44 -1.44 11.27
N HIS A 85 14.07 -1.25 12.53
CA HIS A 85 14.71 -1.98 13.65
C HIS A 85 14.47 -3.48 13.56
N LEU A 86 13.27 -3.90 13.17
CA LEU A 86 12.96 -5.32 12.95
C LEU A 86 13.84 -5.92 11.87
N LEU A 87 14.04 -5.20 10.77
CA LEU A 87 14.91 -5.65 9.68
C LEU A 87 16.36 -5.77 10.14
N GLU A 88 16.86 -4.79 10.89
CA GLU A 88 18.22 -4.82 11.44
C GLU A 88 18.42 -6.03 12.36
N GLU A 89 17.50 -6.30 13.26
CA GLU A 89 17.58 -7.43 14.18
C GLU A 89 17.57 -8.77 13.44
N VAL A 90 16.70 -8.93 12.44
CA VAL A 90 16.64 -10.15 11.64
C VAL A 90 17.92 -10.31 10.81
N SER A 91 18.47 -9.22 10.29
CA SER A 91 19.70 -9.23 9.50
C SER A 91 20.93 -9.65 10.31
N GLU A 92 20.90 -9.45 11.62
CA GLU A 92 21.99 -9.86 12.52
C GLU A 92 21.95 -11.35 12.86
N LEU A 93 20.83 -12.03 12.60
CA LEU A 93 20.73 -13.47 12.86
C LEU A 93 21.63 -14.28 11.91
N PRO A 94 22.19 -15.42 12.38
CA PRO A 94 22.95 -16.30 11.49
C PRO A 94 22.05 -16.85 10.38
N ILE A 95 22.59 -16.91 9.16
CA ILE A 95 21.88 -17.43 8.01
C ILE A 95 22.14 -18.93 7.90
N LYS A 96 21.08 -19.74 7.96
CA LYS A 96 21.13 -21.18 7.77
C LYS A 96 20.30 -21.55 6.54
N ASN A 97 20.93 -22.18 5.59
CA ASN A 97 20.23 -22.68 4.40
C ASN A 97 19.72 -24.10 4.61
#